data_56c1c1184f8e10ac666a916c8fe57f54
#
_entry.id   56c1c1184f8e10ac666a916c8fe57f54
#
_cell.length_a   1.000
_cell.length_b   1.000
_cell.length_c   1.000
_cell.angle_alpha   90.00
_cell.angle_beta   90.00
_cell.angle_gamma   90.00
#
_symmetry.space_group_name_H-M   'P 1'
#
loop_
_entity.id
_entity.type
_entity.pdbx_description
1 polymer ?
#
loop_
_entity_poly.entity_id
_entity_poly.type
_entity_poly.pdbx_seq_one_letter_code
_entity_poly.pdbx_strand_id
1 'polypeptide(L)' 'MSGTNNSSIRCDVEACRYNDCHEHLCSLDSVRIGTHEANPTVPECTDCMSFVCRNNCQ' A
#
# COMPACT_ATOMS: atom_id res chain seq x y z
N MET A 1 16.45 -7.43 -5.93
CA MET A 1 16.01 -7.12 -6.18
C MET A 1 15.82 -6.11 -6.04
N SER A 2 16.07 -5.71 -6.00
CA SER A 2 16.08 -4.82 -5.93
C SER A 2 15.26 -3.90 -5.90
N GLY A 3 14.85 -3.37 -4.96
CA GLY A 3 13.89 -2.36 -4.89
C GLY A 3 12.73 -2.57 -5.78
N THR A 4 12.57 -3.76 -6.12
CA THR A 4 11.53 -4.06 -7.08
C THR A 4 10.20 -4.24 -6.40
N ASN A 5 9.18 -4.24 -7.20
CA ASN A 5 7.81 -4.40 -6.75
C ASN A 5 7.55 -5.80 -6.26
N ASN A 6 6.63 -5.89 -5.32
CA ASN A 6 6.13 -7.18 -4.90
C ASN A 6 4.84 -7.44 -5.67
N SER A 7 4.88 -8.36 -6.62
CA SER A 7 3.74 -8.60 -7.48
C SER A 7 2.57 -9.23 -6.72
N SER A 8 2.82 -9.69 -5.50
CA SER A 8 1.75 -10.24 -4.67
C SER A 8 0.99 -9.16 -3.89
N ILE A 9 1.49 -7.93 -3.89
CA ILE A 9 0.86 -6.85 -3.14
C ILE A 9 0.49 -5.74 -4.10
N ARG A 10 -0.77 -5.71 -4.49
CA ARG A 10 -1.26 -4.65 -5.36
C ARG A 10 -1.59 -3.43 -4.52
N CYS A 11 -1.17 -2.27 -4.96
CA CYS A 11 -1.34 -1.05 -4.21
C CYS A 11 -1.72 0.08 -5.15
N ASP A 12 -2.89 0.64 -4.92
CA ASP A 12 -3.38 1.76 -5.73
C ASP A 12 -3.18 3.11 -5.05
N VAL A 13 -2.50 3.11 -3.91
CA VAL A 13 -2.30 4.33 -3.14
C VAL A 13 -1.02 5.01 -3.60
N GLU A 14 -1.14 5.89 -4.56
CA GLU A 14 0.02 6.53 -5.18
C GLU A 14 0.75 7.46 -4.22
N ALA A 15 0.08 7.88 -3.16
CA ALA A 15 0.71 8.72 -2.16
C ALA A 15 1.65 7.95 -1.24
N CYS A 16 1.67 6.63 -1.35
CA CYS A 16 2.52 5.80 -0.51
C CYS A 16 3.94 5.74 -1.06
N ARG A 17 4.91 5.87 -0.16
CA ARG A 17 6.31 5.85 -0.54
C ARG A 17 6.73 4.54 -1.18
N TYR A 18 6.11 3.45 -0.78
CA TYR A 18 6.45 2.11 -1.27
C TYR A 18 5.66 1.71 -2.50
N ASN A 19 4.77 2.58 -2.95
CA ASN A 19 3.96 2.29 -4.12
C ASN A 19 4.74 2.53 -5.39
N ASP A 20 4.63 1.59 -6.33
CA ASP A 20 5.15 1.80 -7.68
C ASP A 20 4.02 2.37 -8.51
N CYS A 21 4.11 3.65 -8.83
CA CYS A 21 3.04 4.37 -9.50
C CYS A 21 2.75 3.84 -10.90
N HIS A 22 3.72 3.17 -11.49
CA HIS A 22 3.56 2.66 -12.85
C HIS A 22 2.89 1.29 -12.86
N GLU A 23 3.24 0.45 -11.89
CA GLU A 23 2.74 -0.91 -11.86
C GLU A 23 1.61 -1.11 -10.86
N HIS A 24 1.39 -0.13 -9.98
CA HIS A 24 0.38 -0.24 -8.92
C HIS A 24 0.66 -1.43 -8.02
N LEU A 25 1.92 -1.57 -7.65
CA LEU A 25 2.37 -2.63 -6.77
C LEU A 25 3.13 -2.03 -5.60
N CYS A 26 3.11 -2.75 -4.48
CA CYS A 26 3.86 -2.36 -3.31
C CYS A 26 5.27 -2.93 -3.39
N SER A 27 6.26 -2.17 -2.90
CA SER A 27 7.65 -2.61 -2.92
C SER A 27 8.05 -3.39 -1.68
N LEU A 28 7.16 -3.47 -0.68
CA LEU A 28 7.48 -4.15 0.56
C LEU A 28 7.32 -5.66 0.42
N ASP A 29 8.06 -6.41 1.23
CA ASP A 29 7.90 -7.85 1.27
C ASP A 29 6.56 -8.24 1.85
N SER A 30 6.09 -7.46 2.82
CA SER A 30 4.81 -7.70 3.45
C SER A 30 4.29 -6.36 3.98
N VAL A 31 2.99 -6.30 4.18
CA VAL A 31 2.37 -5.10 4.73
C VAL A 31 1.43 -5.51 5.86
N ARG A 32 1.17 -4.58 6.73
CA ARG A 32 0.24 -4.79 7.82
C ARG A 32 -1.05 -4.06 7.49
N ILE A 33 -2.14 -4.78 7.48
CA ILE A 33 -3.46 -4.21 7.22
C ILE A 33 -4.23 -4.16 8.52
N GLY A 34 -4.82 -3.02 8.80
CA GLY A 34 -5.63 -2.84 9.99
C GLY A 34 -6.93 -2.18 9.62
N THR A 35 -7.61 -1.67 10.62
CA THR A 35 -8.88 -1.03 10.40
C THR A 35 -9.11 0.05 11.44
N HIS A 36 -9.87 1.07 11.07
CA HIS A 36 -10.30 2.11 11.99
C HIS A 36 -11.71 1.86 12.50
N GLU A 37 -12.28 0.69 12.16
CA GLU A 37 -13.62 0.31 12.58
C GLU A 37 -13.56 -0.88 13.51
N ALA A 38 -14.54 -0.97 14.42
CA ALA A 38 -14.62 -2.13 15.30
C ALA A 38 -14.95 -3.39 14.49
N ASN A 39 -15.83 -3.25 13.51
CA ASN A 39 -16.28 -4.37 12.68
C ASN A 39 -16.37 -3.91 11.24
N PRO A 40 -15.24 -3.87 10.53
CA PRO A 40 -15.26 -3.41 9.14
C PRO A 40 -16.06 -4.36 8.27
N THR A 41 -16.86 -3.79 7.41
CA THR A 41 -17.71 -4.57 6.50
C THR A 41 -17.46 -4.24 5.05
N VAL A 42 -16.64 -3.22 4.77
CA VAL A 42 -16.32 -2.82 3.41
C VAL A 42 -14.82 -2.54 3.34
N PRO A 43 -14.24 -2.65 2.14
CA PRO A 43 -12.79 -2.41 1.97
C PRO A 43 -12.37 -1.01 2.39
N GLU A 44 -13.24 -0.03 2.25
CA GLU A 44 -12.89 1.35 2.61
C GLU A 44 -12.63 1.53 4.10
N CYS A 45 -13.07 0.58 4.91
CA CYS A 45 -12.85 0.64 6.34
C CYS A 45 -11.54 -0.01 6.77
N THR A 46 -10.72 -0.45 5.83
CA THR A 46 -9.44 -1.06 6.13
C THR A 46 -8.31 -0.13 5.74
N ASP A 47 -7.22 -0.22 6.47
CA ASP A 47 -6.09 0.68 6.30
C ASP A 47 -4.79 -0.10 6.19
N CYS A 48 -3.91 0.37 5.32
CA CYS A 48 -2.57 -0.17 5.27
C CYS A 48 -1.74 0.50 6.36
N MET A 49 -1.35 -0.25 7.36
CA MET A 49 -0.59 0.28 8.48
C MET A 49 0.88 0.49 8.13
N SER A 50 1.30 -0.01 6.97
CA SER A 50 2.67 0.17 6.50
C SER A 50 2.80 1.40 5.61
N PHE A 51 1.73 2.14 5.44
CA PHE A 51 1.73 3.32 4.59
C PHE A 51 2.71 4.37 5.10
N VAL A 52 3.49 4.92 4.18
CA VAL A 52 4.35 6.07 4.45
C VAL A 52 4.09 7.08 3.35
N CYS A 53 3.71 8.28 3.73
CA CYS A 53 3.38 9.32 2.77
C CYS A 53 4.61 9.76 1.99
N ARG A 54 4.46 9.89 0.67
CA ARG A 54 5.50 10.48 -0.16
C ARG A 54 5.03 11.83 -0.66
N ASN A 55 5.97 12.62 -1.17
CA ASN A 55 5.61 13.94 -1.66
C ASN A 55 4.86 13.87 -2.98
N ASN A 56 5.29 12.99 -3.86
CA ASN A 56 4.62 12.87 -5.14
C ASN A 56 4.94 11.52 -5.76
N CYS A 57 4.20 11.23 -6.80
CA CYS A 57 4.38 10.03 -7.59
C CYS A 57 4.53 10.49 -9.03
N GLN A 58 5.73 10.44 -9.52
CA GLN A 58 6.02 10.92 -10.88
C GLN A 58 6.49 9.82 -11.77
#